data_b2c7e24f4a678c3ca93e29ade09ce36c
#
_entry.id   b2c7e24f4a678c3ca93e29ade09ce36c
#
_cell.length_a   1.000
_cell.length_b   1.000
_cell.length_c   1.000
_cell.angle_alpha   90.00
_cell.angle_beta   90.00
_cell.angle_gamma   90.00
#
_symmetry.space_group_name_H-M   'P 1'
#
loop_
_entity.id
_entity.type
_entity.pdbx_description
1 polymer ?
#
loop_
_entity_poly.entity_id
_entity_poly.type
_entity_poly.pdbx_seq_one_letter_code
_entity_poly.pdbx_strand_id
1 'polypeptide(L)'
;PPVAKGAAKLIGDPVADVEVVLLDEDGTATRPGEVGEICVRSRYLATSYWNDPGSAERWFPTVDRGRRSFRTGDVGRMLPDGGLAYLGRRDFRVKIRGNRVEVTEVEAALLGHDAMREVAVVGHDNGHGGTRLVAYVVPAPGIAVPSVHALRTFLAGKLPRHMIPSAFVFLEALPRGTSGKVDRMALPPWQARAAESRPPRDLLETQIADVWEELLGVEGIAISDDFFGLGGDSLLAVEMAMRIEAQCGVSAPVSELIDGLTIESLARTIVDRESERFRGAITPVQSGGTRTPFYFAHGAIASDGFYCRGLARAIGAERPFLAIQPHGFDERPIPPTIEEMAADRLGALLALRPNGPYLLGGFCAGGAVALEMARLLLQRGERVDVVVLIDAHANNARFRNWSRCVAAVSSIARLEQTKRQRLFRRGRAFLQAFRHASGLGVAEVVRFVAKKPYHALAKSERTVNLPPRGPLDQRQRIWLSYHEALENYIPARYPGRVVLFRTAHLDERAPGDFAAGWRHVCDTFDVHAIAGDHRTCVTRHVAELGANIKSSLDGAD
;
A
#
# COMPACT_ATOMS: atom_id res chain seq x y z
N PRO A 1 -10.52 23.71 23.51
CA PRO A 1 -10.04 22.43 24.03
C PRO A 1 -10.55 21.32 23.12
N PRO A 2 -9.73 20.32 22.80
CA PRO A 2 -10.14 19.23 21.93
C PRO A 2 -11.25 18.43 22.62
N VAL A 3 -12.39 18.29 21.92
CA VAL A 3 -13.53 17.48 22.38
C VAL A 3 -13.10 16.00 22.33
N ALA A 4 -13.24 15.31 23.46
CA ALA A 4 -12.93 13.88 23.55
C ALA A 4 -13.76 13.08 22.54
N LYS A 5 -13.15 12.11 21.84
CA LYS A 5 -13.84 11.18 20.93
C LYS A 5 -14.97 10.49 21.67
N GLY A 6 -16.23 10.75 21.27
CA GLY A 6 -17.44 10.20 21.88
C GLY A 6 -18.31 11.20 22.64
N ALA A 7 -17.92 12.44 22.78
CA ALA A 7 -18.76 13.47 23.41
C ALA A 7 -19.85 13.95 22.45
N ALA A 8 -21.08 14.02 22.94
CA ALA A 8 -22.21 14.59 22.20
C ALA A 8 -21.85 16.01 21.71
N LYS A 9 -22.17 16.32 20.45
CA LYS A 9 -21.88 17.63 19.86
C LYS A 9 -22.77 18.67 20.50
N LEU A 10 -22.19 19.59 21.30
CA LEU A 10 -22.91 20.69 21.92
C LEU A 10 -23.24 21.76 20.88
N ILE A 11 -24.49 22.23 20.86
CA ILE A 11 -24.93 23.31 19.94
C ILE A 11 -24.68 24.69 20.56
N GLY A 12 -24.57 24.81 21.89
CA GLY A 12 -24.48 26.07 22.62
C GLY A 12 -25.84 26.57 23.11
N ASP A 13 -25.87 27.83 23.57
CA ASP A 13 -27.06 28.45 24.15
C ASP A 13 -27.93 29.15 23.09
N PRO A 14 -29.26 29.22 23.28
CA PRO A 14 -30.16 29.96 22.43
C PRO A 14 -29.81 31.46 22.46
N VAL A 15 -29.91 32.11 21.30
CA VAL A 15 -29.78 33.58 21.22
C VAL A 15 -30.99 34.26 21.85
N ALA A 16 -30.84 35.53 22.21
CA ALA A 16 -31.93 36.32 22.80
C ALA A 16 -33.23 36.26 21.97
N ASP A 17 -34.38 36.18 22.66
CA ASP A 17 -35.72 36.03 22.04
C ASP A 17 -35.96 34.72 21.26
N VAL A 18 -35.10 33.73 21.41
CA VAL A 18 -35.28 32.38 20.87
C VAL A 18 -35.38 31.38 22.02
N GLU A 19 -36.44 30.59 22.03
CA GLU A 19 -36.65 29.50 22.96
C GLU A 19 -36.43 28.19 22.22
N VAL A 20 -35.67 27.24 22.83
CA VAL A 20 -35.50 25.91 22.31
C VAL A 20 -36.21 24.91 23.24
N VAL A 21 -37.08 24.12 22.64
CA VAL A 21 -37.87 23.10 23.35
C VAL A 21 -37.63 21.76 22.66
N LEU A 22 -37.49 20.67 23.44
CA LEU A 22 -37.47 19.32 22.90
C LEU A 22 -38.88 18.74 22.95
N LEU A 23 -39.35 18.19 21.80
CA LEU A 23 -40.67 17.60 21.68
C LEU A 23 -40.56 16.07 21.47
N ASP A 24 -41.42 15.32 22.14
CA ASP A 24 -41.59 13.88 21.91
C ASP A 24 -42.35 13.57 20.60
N GLU A 25 -42.69 12.29 20.38
CA GLU A 25 -43.42 11.85 19.17
C GLU A 25 -44.83 12.47 19.09
N ASP A 26 -45.47 12.71 20.22
CA ASP A 26 -46.81 13.29 20.34
C ASP A 26 -46.82 14.82 20.26
N GLY A 27 -45.62 15.46 20.18
CA GLY A 27 -45.46 16.92 20.11
C GLY A 27 -45.51 17.58 21.50
N THR A 28 -45.42 16.80 22.59
CA THR A 28 -45.37 17.30 23.96
C THR A 28 -43.91 17.58 24.35
N ALA A 29 -43.70 18.57 25.23
CA ALA A 29 -42.36 18.91 25.69
C ALA A 29 -41.78 17.75 26.54
N THR A 30 -40.57 17.30 26.20
CA THR A 30 -39.86 16.24 26.92
C THR A 30 -39.39 16.70 28.30
N ARG A 31 -39.11 15.79 29.20
CA ARG A 31 -38.47 16.07 30.49
C ARG A 31 -36.97 16.34 30.32
N PRO A 32 -36.35 17.11 31.22
CA PRO A 32 -34.90 17.28 31.19
C PRO A 32 -34.16 15.93 31.19
N GLY A 33 -33.20 15.77 30.27
CA GLY A 33 -32.44 14.55 30.07
C GLY A 33 -33.06 13.52 29.10
N GLU A 34 -34.30 13.70 28.71
CA GLU A 34 -34.94 12.88 27.64
C GLU A 34 -34.54 13.36 26.25
N VAL A 35 -34.66 12.46 25.30
CA VAL A 35 -34.39 12.74 23.86
C VAL A 35 -35.65 13.22 23.21
N GLY A 36 -35.56 14.31 22.44
CA GLY A 36 -36.69 14.86 21.69
C GLY A 36 -36.25 15.58 20.41
N GLU A 37 -37.25 15.90 19.57
CA GLU A 37 -37.03 16.72 18.40
C GLU A 37 -36.81 18.18 18.81
N ILE A 38 -35.73 18.79 18.32
CA ILE A 38 -35.42 20.20 18.57
C ILE A 38 -36.46 21.08 17.87
N CYS A 39 -37.17 21.83 18.68
CA CYS A 39 -38.16 22.79 18.23
C CYS A 39 -37.73 24.21 18.65
N VAL A 40 -37.67 25.12 17.69
CA VAL A 40 -37.33 26.53 17.91
C VAL A 40 -38.60 27.34 17.98
N ARG A 41 -38.72 28.23 18.99
CA ARG A 41 -39.85 29.17 19.16
C ARG A 41 -39.31 30.58 19.15
N SER A 42 -39.85 31.42 18.26
CA SER A 42 -39.45 32.83 18.18
C SER A 42 -40.45 33.64 17.38
N ARG A 43 -40.49 34.93 17.64
CA ARG A 43 -41.25 35.90 16.80
C ARG A 43 -40.57 36.21 15.48
N TYR A 44 -39.30 35.85 15.34
CA TYR A 44 -38.49 36.11 14.14
C TYR A 44 -38.47 34.95 13.15
N LEU A 45 -39.17 33.87 13.42
CA LEU A 45 -39.29 32.76 12.47
C LEU A 45 -40.08 33.18 11.21
N ALA A 46 -39.75 32.57 10.08
CA ALA A 46 -40.46 32.74 8.82
C ALA A 46 -41.97 32.50 8.98
N THR A 47 -42.75 33.09 8.11
CA THR A 47 -44.23 32.90 8.10
C THR A 47 -44.64 31.65 7.34
N SER A 48 -43.91 31.32 6.29
CA SER A 48 -44.11 30.15 5.42
C SER A 48 -42.86 29.94 4.56
N TYR A 49 -42.81 28.86 3.83
CA TYR A 49 -41.87 28.69 2.72
C TYR A 49 -42.36 29.50 1.51
N TRP A 50 -41.42 29.94 0.68
CA TRP A 50 -41.73 30.69 -0.54
C TRP A 50 -42.59 29.82 -1.48
N ASN A 51 -43.68 30.38 -1.99
CA ASN A 51 -44.62 29.75 -2.92
C ASN A 51 -45.28 28.43 -2.39
N ASP A 52 -45.36 28.25 -1.06
CA ASP A 52 -46.05 27.15 -0.40
C ASP A 52 -46.93 27.64 0.76
N PRO A 53 -48.17 28.13 0.46
CA PRO A 53 -49.07 28.66 1.49
C PRO A 53 -49.43 27.65 2.58
N GLY A 54 -49.51 26.35 2.26
CA GLY A 54 -49.80 25.29 3.22
C GLY A 54 -48.67 25.01 4.22
N SER A 55 -47.46 25.54 3.96
CA SER A 55 -46.33 25.42 4.86
C SER A 55 -46.44 26.21 6.15
N ALA A 56 -47.26 27.29 6.17
CA ALA A 56 -47.41 28.14 7.33
C ALA A 56 -47.91 27.38 8.57
N GLU A 57 -48.99 26.67 8.46
CA GLU A 57 -49.56 25.87 9.56
C GLU A 57 -48.76 24.60 9.85
N ARG A 58 -48.20 23.98 8.83
CA ARG A 58 -47.48 22.73 8.95
C ARG A 58 -46.10 22.86 9.61
N TRP A 59 -45.37 23.93 9.25
CA TRP A 59 -43.99 24.10 9.66
C TRP A 59 -43.74 25.26 10.62
N PHE A 60 -44.59 26.28 10.57
CA PHE A 60 -44.47 27.53 11.35
C PHE A 60 -45.75 27.88 12.11
N PRO A 61 -46.39 26.93 12.84
CA PRO A 61 -47.62 27.23 13.57
C PRO A 61 -47.39 28.33 14.61
N THR A 62 -48.37 29.21 14.79
CA THR A 62 -48.39 30.20 15.88
C THR A 62 -48.71 29.50 17.19
N VAL A 63 -47.89 29.66 18.22
CA VAL A 63 -48.05 28.98 19.53
C VAL A 63 -48.65 29.90 20.59
N ASP A 64 -48.03 31.07 20.84
CA ASP A 64 -48.55 32.09 21.77
C ASP A 64 -48.00 33.50 21.45
N ARG A 65 -48.72 34.54 21.88
CA ARG A 65 -48.29 35.95 21.82
C ARG A 65 -47.54 36.34 20.53
N GLY A 66 -47.93 35.78 19.37
CA GLY A 66 -47.33 36.05 18.07
C GLY A 66 -45.98 35.35 17.81
N ARG A 67 -45.54 34.45 18.72
CA ARG A 67 -44.39 33.58 18.48
C ARG A 67 -44.81 32.41 17.60
N ARG A 68 -43.93 32.00 16.69
CA ARG A 68 -44.06 30.81 15.87
C ARG A 68 -43.15 29.72 16.39
N SER A 69 -43.52 28.53 16.07
CA SER A 69 -42.77 27.30 16.39
C SER A 69 -42.29 26.69 15.09
N PHE A 70 -41.02 26.27 15.05
CA PHE A 70 -40.45 25.53 13.92
C PHE A 70 -39.81 24.23 14.39
N ARG A 71 -40.34 23.14 13.90
CA ARG A 71 -39.76 21.81 14.14
C ARG A 71 -38.61 21.59 13.17
N THR A 72 -37.37 21.49 13.70
CA THR A 72 -36.16 21.49 12.87
C THR A 72 -35.95 20.13 12.18
N GLY A 73 -36.56 19.06 12.68
CA GLY A 73 -36.27 17.69 12.30
C GLY A 73 -34.97 17.16 12.93
N ASP A 74 -34.26 18.00 13.69
CA ASP A 74 -33.08 17.59 14.45
C ASP A 74 -33.48 17.02 15.81
N VAL A 75 -32.74 16.04 16.28
CA VAL A 75 -32.94 15.36 17.57
C VAL A 75 -31.86 15.78 18.54
N GLY A 76 -32.25 16.10 19.76
CA GLY A 76 -31.32 16.52 20.79
C GLY A 76 -31.69 16.02 22.18
N ARG A 77 -30.81 16.33 23.14
CA ARG A 77 -31.01 16.08 24.56
C ARG A 77 -30.57 17.30 25.35
N MET A 78 -31.43 17.78 26.24
CA MET A 78 -31.04 18.83 27.17
C MET A 78 -30.20 18.22 28.30
N LEU A 79 -29.02 18.73 28.50
CA LEU A 79 -28.11 18.28 29.55
C LEU A 79 -28.46 18.93 30.91
N PRO A 80 -28.01 18.36 32.02
CA PRO A 80 -28.29 18.91 33.38
C PRO A 80 -27.76 20.34 33.57
N ASP A 81 -26.74 20.74 32.85
CA ASP A 81 -26.13 22.08 32.88
C ASP A 81 -26.85 23.09 31.95
N GLY A 82 -27.94 22.68 31.28
CA GLY A 82 -28.70 23.50 30.34
C GLY A 82 -28.20 23.45 28.91
N GLY A 83 -27.07 22.82 28.65
CA GLY A 83 -26.50 22.68 27.30
C GLY A 83 -27.35 21.75 26.42
N LEU A 84 -27.46 22.05 25.13
CA LEU A 84 -28.16 21.21 24.16
C LEU A 84 -27.19 20.31 23.40
N ALA A 85 -27.31 19.00 23.62
CA ALA A 85 -26.56 18.00 22.89
C ALA A 85 -27.31 17.59 21.62
N TYR A 86 -26.66 17.71 20.46
CA TYR A 86 -27.17 17.28 19.17
C TYR A 86 -26.95 15.76 18.99
N LEU A 87 -28.01 15.03 18.63
CA LEU A 87 -27.99 13.57 18.47
C LEU A 87 -28.25 13.12 17.02
N GLY A 88 -28.55 14.04 16.11
CA GLY A 88 -28.82 13.72 14.71
C GLY A 88 -30.15 14.26 14.20
N ARG A 89 -30.64 13.72 13.08
CA ARG A 89 -31.93 14.14 12.49
C ARG A 89 -32.98 13.05 12.59
N ARG A 90 -34.24 13.48 12.81
CA ARG A 90 -35.43 12.60 12.84
C ARG A 90 -35.83 12.10 11.45
N ASP A 91 -35.65 12.95 10.42
CA ASP A 91 -36.02 12.68 9.04
C ASP A 91 -34.97 11.90 8.24
N PHE A 92 -33.90 11.42 8.92
CA PHE A 92 -32.81 10.62 8.33
C PHE A 92 -32.21 11.19 7.05
N ARG A 93 -32.34 12.50 6.84
CA ARG A 93 -31.70 13.19 5.71
C ARG A 93 -30.21 13.36 5.96
N VAL A 94 -29.43 12.92 4.99
CA VAL A 94 -27.97 12.97 5.06
C VAL A 94 -27.44 13.90 3.98
N LYS A 95 -26.46 14.73 4.31
CA LYS A 95 -25.78 15.58 3.33
C LYS A 95 -24.52 14.88 2.86
N ILE A 96 -24.52 14.39 1.62
CA ILE A 96 -23.39 13.71 1.00
C ILE A 96 -22.77 14.65 -0.05
N ARG A 97 -21.53 15.10 0.20
CA ARG A 97 -20.80 16.00 -0.74
C ARG A 97 -21.66 17.18 -1.25
N GLY A 98 -22.38 17.80 -0.35
CA GLY A 98 -23.26 18.93 -0.69
C GLY A 98 -24.66 18.55 -1.17
N ASN A 99 -24.89 17.31 -1.62
CA ASN A 99 -26.19 16.83 -2.05
C ASN A 99 -27.00 16.33 -0.86
N ARG A 100 -28.29 16.67 -0.85
CA ARG A 100 -29.26 16.18 0.15
C ARG A 100 -29.78 14.81 -0.28
N VAL A 101 -29.55 13.80 0.53
CA VAL A 101 -29.97 12.42 0.29
C VAL A 101 -31.06 12.02 1.27
N GLU A 102 -32.18 11.55 0.76
CA GLU A 102 -33.24 10.88 1.53
C GLU A 102 -32.88 9.41 1.67
N VAL A 103 -32.47 8.97 2.86
CA VAL A 103 -32.06 7.56 3.04
C VAL A 103 -33.18 6.55 2.78
N THR A 104 -34.43 6.97 2.98
CA THR A 104 -35.62 6.15 2.71
C THR A 104 -35.79 5.83 1.22
N GLU A 105 -35.34 6.68 0.33
CA GLU A 105 -35.33 6.42 -1.12
C GLU A 105 -34.31 5.34 -1.46
N VAL A 106 -33.14 5.37 -0.82
CA VAL A 106 -32.11 4.34 -0.97
C VAL A 106 -32.57 3.00 -0.39
N GLU A 107 -33.25 3.04 0.78
CA GLU A 107 -33.84 1.85 1.40
C GLU A 107 -34.90 1.22 0.50
N ALA A 108 -35.80 2.03 -0.04
CA ALA A 108 -36.86 1.56 -0.96
C ALA A 108 -36.26 0.94 -2.24
N ALA A 109 -35.23 1.56 -2.80
CA ALA A 109 -34.54 1.03 -3.97
C ALA A 109 -33.89 -0.33 -3.69
N LEU A 110 -33.23 -0.48 -2.52
CA LEU A 110 -32.60 -1.75 -2.08
C LEU A 110 -33.64 -2.84 -1.78
N LEU A 111 -34.76 -2.49 -1.13
CA LEU A 111 -35.86 -3.42 -0.87
C LEU A 111 -36.54 -3.93 -2.16
N GLY A 112 -36.35 -3.21 -3.27
CA GLY A 112 -36.78 -3.66 -4.59
C GLY A 112 -35.90 -4.78 -5.20
N HIS A 113 -34.89 -5.26 -4.50
CA HIS A 113 -34.06 -6.40 -4.90
C HIS A 113 -34.54 -7.65 -4.19
N ASP A 114 -34.87 -8.72 -4.95
CA ASP A 114 -35.49 -9.95 -4.45
C ASP A 114 -34.76 -10.63 -3.29
N ALA A 115 -33.44 -10.45 -3.24
CA ALA A 115 -32.61 -11.01 -2.17
C ALA A 115 -32.61 -10.18 -0.87
N MET A 116 -33.32 -9.06 -0.78
CA MET A 116 -33.36 -8.21 0.41
C MET A 116 -34.68 -8.37 1.17
N ARG A 117 -34.56 -8.69 2.47
CA ARG A 117 -35.71 -8.78 3.38
C ARG A 117 -35.94 -7.48 4.16
N GLU A 118 -34.86 -6.95 4.72
CA GLU A 118 -34.88 -5.70 5.50
C GLU A 118 -33.66 -4.86 5.16
N VAL A 119 -33.83 -3.56 5.18
CA VAL A 119 -32.76 -2.60 4.88
C VAL A 119 -32.89 -1.42 5.82
N ALA A 120 -31.76 -0.93 6.32
CA ALA A 120 -31.63 0.36 6.99
C ALA A 120 -30.39 1.08 6.46
N VAL A 121 -30.53 2.34 6.10
CA VAL A 121 -29.43 3.17 5.61
C VAL A 121 -29.17 4.29 6.59
N VAL A 122 -27.89 4.53 6.93
CA VAL A 122 -27.48 5.63 7.81
C VAL A 122 -26.26 6.36 7.24
N GLY A 123 -26.14 7.63 7.58
CA GLY A 123 -24.95 8.42 7.31
C GLY A 123 -23.92 8.22 8.42
N HIS A 124 -22.71 7.85 8.04
CA HIS A 124 -21.55 7.78 8.94
C HIS A 124 -20.58 8.91 8.62
N ASP A 125 -20.07 9.56 9.66
CA ASP A 125 -18.96 10.49 9.54
C ASP A 125 -17.68 9.72 9.21
N ASN A 126 -16.95 10.13 8.17
CA ASN A 126 -15.70 9.50 7.75
C ASN A 126 -14.46 10.02 8.51
N GLY A 127 -14.65 10.84 9.55
CA GLY A 127 -13.56 11.40 10.36
C GLY A 127 -12.77 12.55 9.71
N HIS A 128 -13.01 12.85 8.43
CA HIS A 128 -12.35 13.91 7.67
C HIS A 128 -13.33 15.02 7.20
N GLY A 129 -14.44 15.18 7.94
CA GLY A 129 -15.46 16.20 7.66
C GLY A 129 -16.44 15.83 6.55
N GLY A 130 -16.45 14.61 6.07
CA GLY A 130 -17.39 14.09 5.10
C GLY A 130 -18.34 13.05 5.69
N THR A 131 -19.54 12.91 5.11
CA THR A 131 -20.51 11.87 5.48
C THR A 131 -20.64 10.87 4.33
N ARG A 132 -20.66 9.57 4.65
CA ARG A 132 -20.90 8.46 3.71
C ARG A 132 -22.16 7.69 4.08
N LEU A 133 -22.82 7.09 3.07
CA LEU A 133 -23.96 6.20 3.30
C LEU A 133 -23.47 4.77 3.57
N VAL A 134 -23.99 4.17 4.62
CA VAL A 134 -23.81 2.74 4.94
C VAL A 134 -25.17 2.07 4.95
N ALA A 135 -25.32 1.00 4.17
CA ALA A 135 -26.54 0.19 4.14
C ALA A 135 -26.37 -1.07 5.00
N TYR A 136 -27.23 -1.23 5.96
CA TYR A 136 -27.39 -2.44 6.74
C TYR A 136 -28.51 -3.28 6.11
N VAL A 137 -28.17 -4.48 5.66
CA VAL A 137 -29.08 -5.31 4.86
C VAL A 137 -29.26 -6.68 5.49
N VAL A 138 -30.48 -7.15 5.49
CA VAL A 138 -30.84 -8.49 5.90
C VAL A 138 -31.29 -9.27 4.67
N PRO A 139 -30.56 -10.32 4.27
CA PRO A 139 -30.93 -11.12 3.12
C PRO A 139 -32.24 -11.87 3.31
N ALA A 140 -32.94 -12.10 2.21
CA ALA A 140 -34.14 -12.97 2.22
C ALA A 140 -33.71 -14.44 2.42
N PRO A 141 -34.45 -15.20 3.24
CA PRO A 141 -34.12 -16.60 3.52
C PRO A 141 -34.24 -17.45 2.24
N GLY A 142 -33.28 -18.35 2.04
CA GLY A 142 -33.28 -19.26 0.89
C GLY A 142 -32.76 -18.66 -0.43
N ILE A 143 -32.38 -17.39 -0.45
CA ILE A 143 -31.80 -16.73 -1.61
C ILE A 143 -30.31 -16.51 -1.34
N ALA A 144 -29.47 -16.73 -2.37
CA ALA A 144 -28.03 -16.46 -2.27
C ALA A 144 -27.79 -14.98 -1.97
N VAL A 145 -26.90 -14.70 -1.00
CA VAL A 145 -26.54 -13.34 -0.62
C VAL A 145 -25.81 -12.68 -1.80
N PRO A 146 -26.33 -11.58 -2.37
CA PRO A 146 -25.69 -10.90 -3.48
C PRO A 146 -24.35 -10.27 -3.05
N SER A 147 -23.42 -10.18 -3.98
CA SER A 147 -22.17 -9.46 -3.74
C SER A 147 -22.46 -7.96 -3.58
N VAL A 148 -21.57 -7.25 -2.87
CA VAL A 148 -21.63 -5.78 -2.74
C VAL A 148 -21.64 -5.12 -4.12
N HIS A 149 -20.85 -5.65 -5.05
CA HIS A 149 -20.82 -5.23 -6.44
C HIS A 149 -22.19 -5.34 -7.13
N ALA A 150 -22.85 -6.51 -7.03
CA ALA A 150 -24.18 -6.71 -7.61
C ALA A 150 -25.21 -5.72 -7.06
N LEU A 151 -25.18 -5.43 -5.75
CA LEU A 151 -26.05 -4.44 -5.13
C LEU A 151 -25.78 -3.02 -5.62
N ARG A 152 -24.50 -2.63 -5.79
CA ARG A 152 -24.15 -1.33 -6.35
C ARG A 152 -24.60 -1.18 -7.81
N THR A 153 -24.38 -2.20 -8.64
CA THR A 153 -24.83 -2.23 -10.04
C THR A 153 -26.35 -2.10 -10.12
N PHE A 154 -27.08 -2.85 -9.28
CA PHE A 154 -28.54 -2.75 -9.21
C PHE A 154 -29.02 -1.34 -8.83
N LEU A 155 -28.37 -0.70 -7.85
CA LEU A 155 -28.71 0.66 -7.44
C LEU A 155 -28.32 1.71 -8.49
N ALA A 156 -27.20 1.52 -9.20
CA ALA A 156 -26.75 2.43 -10.24
C ALA A 156 -27.74 2.57 -11.41
N GLY A 157 -28.54 1.54 -11.65
CA GLY A 157 -29.65 1.57 -12.60
C GLY A 157 -30.90 2.31 -12.09
N LYS A 158 -30.97 2.69 -10.81
CA LYS A 158 -32.18 3.25 -10.17
C LYS A 158 -31.94 4.60 -9.50
N LEU A 159 -30.73 4.85 -8.99
CA LEU A 159 -30.42 6.02 -8.18
C LEU A 159 -29.21 6.80 -8.73
N PRO A 160 -29.15 8.10 -8.50
CA PRO A 160 -27.95 8.90 -8.75
C PRO A 160 -26.75 8.37 -7.95
N ARG A 161 -25.53 8.52 -8.48
CA ARG A 161 -24.29 7.99 -7.87
C ARG A 161 -24.08 8.42 -6.41
N HIS A 162 -24.40 9.66 -6.06
CA HIS A 162 -24.23 10.16 -4.69
C HIS A 162 -25.18 9.53 -3.66
N MET A 163 -26.22 8.80 -4.10
CA MET A 163 -27.16 8.07 -3.27
C MET A 163 -26.79 6.58 -3.11
N ILE A 164 -25.78 6.10 -3.82
CA ILE A 164 -25.35 4.69 -3.71
C ILE A 164 -24.51 4.52 -2.44
N PRO A 165 -24.88 3.58 -1.53
CA PRO A 165 -24.10 3.33 -0.32
C PRO A 165 -22.65 2.95 -0.61
N SER A 166 -21.71 3.56 0.13
CA SER A 166 -20.29 3.24 0.04
C SER A 166 -19.94 1.92 0.74
N ALA A 167 -20.79 1.47 1.68
CA ALA A 167 -20.59 0.21 2.39
C ALA A 167 -21.91 -0.52 2.61
N PHE A 168 -21.85 -1.86 2.66
CA PHE A 168 -22.96 -2.75 2.95
C PHE A 168 -22.58 -3.67 4.10
N VAL A 169 -23.41 -3.70 5.14
CA VAL A 169 -23.25 -4.55 6.31
C VAL A 169 -24.37 -5.58 6.32
N PHE A 170 -24.02 -6.85 6.19
CA PHE A 170 -24.99 -7.93 6.21
C PHE A 170 -25.25 -8.34 7.66
N LEU A 171 -26.54 -8.36 8.05
CA LEU A 171 -27.01 -8.72 9.37
C LEU A 171 -28.03 -9.86 9.28
N GLU A 172 -28.17 -10.63 10.35
CA GLU A 172 -29.23 -11.64 10.48
C GLU A 172 -30.61 -10.98 10.75
N ALA A 173 -30.60 -9.87 11.49
CA ALA A 173 -31.79 -9.06 11.78
C ALA A 173 -31.37 -7.60 12.07
N LEU A 174 -32.25 -6.64 11.77
CA LEU A 174 -32.07 -5.27 12.19
C LEU A 174 -32.48 -5.10 13.66
N PRO A 175 -31.73 -4.32 14.48
CA PRO A 175 -32.14 -4.01 15.85
C PRO A 175 -33.46 -3.22 15.84
N ARG A 176 -34.33 -3.52 16.78
CA ARG A 176 -35.63 -2.89 16.91
C ARG A 176 -35.83 -2.30 18.30
N GLY A 177 -36.39 -1.10 18.35
CA GLY A 177 -36.78 -0.45 19.58
C GLY A 177 -38.06 -1.06 20.17
N THR A 178 -38.48 -0.54 21.32
CA THR A 178 -39.68 -0.98 22.05
C THR A 178 -40.99 -0.82 21.24
N SER A 179 -40.99 0.12 20.27
CA SER A 179 -42.11 0.31 19.33
C SER A 179 -42.13 -0.64 18.13
N GLY A 180 -41.17 -1.58 18.04
CA GLY A 180 -41.02 -2.49 16.91
C GLY A 180 -40.36 -1.87 15.66
N LYS A 181 -40.11 -0.58 15.64
CA LYS A 181 -39.39 0.11 14.56
C LYS A 181 -37.89 -0.18 14.63
N VAL A 182 -37.20 -0.08 13.49
CA VAL A 182 -35.74 -0.23 13.42
C VAL A 182 -35.05 0.85 14.27
N ASP A 183 -34.26 0.40 15.21
CA ASP A 183 -33.42 1.27 16.05
C ASP A 183 -32.07 1.50 15.33
N ARG A 184 -31.97 2.63 14.61
CA ARG A 184 -30.76 2.98 13.87
C ARG A 184 -29.57 3.36 14.77
N MET A 185 -29.83 3.76 16.02
CA MET A 185 -28.78 4.05 16.99
C MET A 185 -28.15 2.78 17.58
N ALA A 186 -28.88 1.68 17.58
CA ALA A 186 -28.40 0.38 18.01
C ALA A 186 -27.77 -0.45 16.88
N LEU A 187 -27.70 0.09 15.66
CA LEU A 187 -26.96 -0.55 14.57
C LEU A 187 -25.47 -0.66 14.94
N PRO A 188 -24.83 -1.80 14.64
CA PRO A 188 -23.40 -1.95 14.93
C PRO A 188 -22.61 -0.86 14.22
N PRO A 189 -21.62 -0.24 14.89
CA PRO A 189 -20.78 0.75 14.25
C PRO A 189 -20.13 0.10 13.04
N TRP A 190 -20.29 0.74 11.87
CA TRP A 190 -19.56 0.31 10.70
C TRP A 190 -18.07 0.63 10.95
N GLN A 191 -17.32 -0.40 11.13
CA GLN A 191 -15.87 -0.33 11.02
C GLN A 191 -15.54 -0.82 9.62
N ALA A 192 -14.74 -0.07 8.87
CA ALA A 192 -14.13 -0.60 7.67
C ALA A 192 -13.52 -1.95 8.09
N ARG A 193 -14.18 -3.04 7.69
CA ARG A 193 -13.75 -4.36 8.11
C ARG A 193 -12.33 -4.49 7.61
N ALA A 194 -11.39 -4.63 8.50
CA ALA A 194 -10.13 -5.24 8.19
C ALA A 194 -10.46 -6.68 7.75
N ALA A 195 -10.95 -6.84 6.52
CA ALA A 195 -10.74 -8.07 5.78
C ALA A 195 -9.25 -8.32 5.94
N GLU A 196 -8.84 -9.55 6.28
CA GLU A 196 -7.45 -9.89 6.57
C GLU A 196 -6.52 -8.91 5.87
N SER A 197 -6.03 -7.90 6.64
CA SER A 197 -5.34 -6.74 6.08
C SER A 197 -4.08 -7.26 5.42
N ARG A 198 -4.18 -7.54 4.13
CA ARG A 198 -3.04 -7.97 3.33
C ARG A 198 -2.32 -6.72 2.86
N PRO A 199 -1.13 -6.44 3.44
CA PRO A 199 -0.35 -5.29 3.02
C PRO A 199 0.13 -5.46 1.58
N PRO A 200 0.56 -4.38 0.91
CA PRO A 200 1.19 -4.44 -0.40
C PRO A 200 2.31 -5.47 -0.46
N ARG A 201 2.30 -6.33 -1.46
CA ARG A 201 3.22 -7.47 -1.62
C ARG A 201 4.48 -7.09 -2.38
N ASP A 202 4.35 -6.13 -3.29
CA ASP A 202 5.42 -5.71 -4.20
C ASP A 202 5.52 -4.18 -4.32
N LEU A 203 6.47 -3.70 -5.13
CA LEU A 203 6.72 -2.28 -5.32
C LEU A 203 5.56 -1.57 -6.04
N LEU A 204 4.92 -2.20 -7.02
CA LEU A 204 3.80 -1.60 -7.75
C LEU A 204 2.58 -1.45 -6.85
N GLU A 205 2.23 -2.50 -6.09
CA GLU A 205 1.15 -2.42 -5.10
C GLU A 205 1.45 -1.37 -4.02
N THR A 206 2.72 -1.24 -3.60
CA THR A 206 3.15 -0.20 -2.65
C THR A 206 2.97 1.20 -3.24
N GLN A 207 3.39 1.43 -4.49
CA GLN A 207 3.21 2.72 -5.16
C GLN A 207 1.73 3.09 -5.34
N ILE A 208 0.90 2.11 -5.71
CA ILE A 208 -0.55 2.32 -5.83
C ILE A 208 -1.14 2.65 -4.45
N ALA A 209 -0.74 1.93 -3.40
CA ALA A 209 -1.19 2.18 -2.03
C ALA A 209 -0.80 3.59 -1.57
N ASP A 210 0.44 4.00 -1.79
CA ASP A 210 0.93 5.34 -1.47
C ASP A 210 0.09 6.43 -2.13
N VAL A 211 -0.22 6.28 -3.42
CA VAL A 211 -1.09 7.21 -4.16
C VAL A 211 -2.50 7.24 -3.58
N TRP A 212 -3.04 6.08 -3.19
CA TRP A 212 -4.38 5.99 -2.59
C TRP A 212 -4.42 6.63 -1.20
N GLU A 213 -3.41 6.38 -0.37
CA GLU A 213 -3.30 6.96 0.97
C GLU A 213 -3.26 8.48 0.91
N GLU A 214 -2.46 9.06 -0.02
CA GLU A 214 -2.40 10.50 -0.23
C GLU A 214 -3.71 11.09 -0.74
N LEU A 215 -4.37 10.44 -1.71
CA LEU A 215 -5.62 10.93 -2.31
C LEU A 215 -6.83 10.80 -1.40
N LEU A 216 -6.91 9.70 -0.65
CA LEU A 216 -8.06 9.38 0.19
C LEU A 216 -7.91 9.89 1.63
N GLY A 217 -6.68 10.24 2.04
CA GLY A 217 -6.38 10.64 3.43
C GLY A 217 -6.58 9.48 4.42
N VAL A 218 -6.30 8.25 4.01
CA VAL A 218 -6.47 7.01 4.80
C VAL A 218 -5.13 6.31 4.86
N GLU A 219 -4.69 5.85 6.02
CA GLU A 219 -3.45 5.08 6.20
C GLU A 219 -3.73 3.58 6.32
N GLY A 220 -2.77 2.75 5.92
CA GLY A 220 -2.82 1.30 6.09
C GLY A 220 -3.80 0.59 5.16
N ILE A 221 -3.90 1.03 3.92
CA ILE A 221 -4.80 0.45 2.91
C ILE A 221 -4.34 -0.97 2.55
N ALA A 222 -5.28 -1.92 2.63
CA ALA A 222 -5.06 -3.30 2.20
C ALA A 222 -5.22 -3.45 0.69
N ILE A 223 -4.50 -4.40 0.08
CA ILE A 223 -4.56 -4.64 -1.37
C ILE A 223 -5.95 -5.07 -1.87
N SER A 224 -6.79 -5.58 -0.98
CA SER A 224 -8.16 -6.00 -1.24
C SER A 224 -9.20 -4.90 -1.00
N ASP A 225 -8.80 -3.74 -0.48
CA ASP A 225 -9.73 -2.66 -0.22
C ASP A 225 -10.24 -2.04 -1.53
N ASP A 226 -11.52 -1.72 -1.56
CA ASP A 226 -12.17 -1.10 -2.72
C ASP A 226 -11.99 0.42 -2.67
N PHE A 227 -11.45 1.01 -3.74
CA PHE A 227 -11.17 2.45 -3.86
C PHE A 227 -12.40 3.31 -3.55
N PHE A 228 -13.54 2.95 -4.14
CA PHE A 228 -14.78 3.69 -3.95
C PHE A 228 -15.35 3.43 -2.55
N GLY A 229 -15.12 2.23 -1.99
CA GLY A 229 -15.47 1.88 -0.60
C GLY A 229 -14.71 2.71 0.43
N LEU A 230 -13.44 3.06 0.14
CA LEU A 230 -12.62 3.93 0.97
C LEU A 230 -12.97 5.42 0.84
N GLY A 231 -13.89 5.78 -0.06
CA GLY A 231 -14.35 7.17 -0.26
C GLY A 231 -13.86 7.81 -1.55
N GLY A 232 -13.19 7.07 -2.42
CA GLY A 232 -12.85 7.50 -3.76
C GLY A 232 -14.09 7.82 -4.62
N ASP A 233 -13.91 8.68 -5.60
CA ASP A 233 -14.92 8.96 -6.62
C ASP A 233 -14.29 8.96 -8.03
N SER A 234 -15.11 9.23 -9.05
CA SER A 234 -14.63 9.21 -10.45
C SER A 234 -13.57 10.28 -10.73
N LEU A 235 -13.61 11.43 -10.06
CA LEU A 235 -12.61 12.47 -10.24
C LEU A 235 -11.28 12.07 -9.59
N LEU A 236 -11.34 11.58 -8.35
CA LEU A 236 -10.18 11.05 -7.65
C LEU A 236 -9.60 9.82 -8.37
N ALA A 237 -10.43 9.00 -9.02
CA ALA A 237 -9.96 7.86 -9.81
C ALA A 237 -9.17 8.30 -11.06
N VAL A 238 -9.58 9.38 -11.72
CA VAL A 238 -8.81 9.99 -12.82
C VAL A 238 -7.50 10.59 -12.29
N GLU A 239 -7.55 11.33 -11.17
CA GLU A 239 -6.35 11.89 -10.56
C GLU A 239 -5.37 10.78 -10.12
N MET A 240 -5.87 9.70 -9.55
CA MET A 240 -5.10 8.50 -9.22
C MET A 240 -4.40 7.93 -10.46
N ALA A 241 -5.13 7.76 -11.58
CA ALA A 241 -4.56 7.26 -12.83
C ALA A 241 -3.42 8.17 -13.33
N MET A 242 -3.62 9.48 -13.29
CA MET A 242 -2.58 10.46 -13.68
C MET A 242 -1.36 10.41 -12.76
N ARG A 243 -1.54 10.26 -11.45
CA ARG A 243 -0.43 10.14 -10.49
C ARG A 243 0.33 8.83 -10.67
N ILE A 244 -0.38 7.70 -10.85
CA ILE A 244 0.26 6.41 -11.16
C ILE A 244 1.06 6.50 -12.46
N GLU A 245 0.51 7.11 -13.51
CA GLU A 245 1.22 7.30 -14.76
C GLU A 245 2.45 8.21 -14.60
N ALA A 246 2.33 9.28 -13.83
CA ALA A 246 3.45 10.18 -13.55
C ALA A 246 4.56 9.49 -12.74
N GLN A 247 4.22 8.69 -11.73
CA GLN A 247 5.19 8.03 -10.85
C GLN A 247 5.75 6.74 -11.44
N CYS A 248 4.88 5.87 -11.97
CA CYS A 248 5.25 4.54 -12.45
C CYS A 248 5.54 4.51 -13.96
N GLY A 249 5.07 5.51 -14.71
CA GLY A 249 5.21 5.56 -16.18
C GLY A 249 4.32 4.57 -16.92
N VAL A 250 3.31 4.03 -16.24
CA VAL A 250 2.36 3.06 -16.79
C VAL A 250 0.96 3.62 -16.76
N SER A 251 0.19 3.39 -17.82
CA SER A 251 -1.21 3.80 -17.87
C SER A 251 -2.04 2.93 -16.95
N ALA A 252 -2.78 3.56 -16.04
CA ALA A 252 -3.70 2.88 -15.14
C ALA A 252 -5.09 2.81 -15.79
N PRO A 253 -5.57 1.63 -16.24
CA PRO A 253 -6.83 1.50 -16.98
C PRO A 253 -8.04 1.49 -16.04
N VAL A 254 -8.25 2.60 -15.34
CA VAL A 254 -9.30 2.74 -14.30
C VAL A 254 -10.70 2.50 -14.86
N SER A 255 -10.93 2.86 -16.15
CA SER A 255 -12.23 2.68 -16.81
C SER A 255 -12.66 1.22 -16.91
N GLU A 256 -11.73 0.27 -16.90
CA GLU A 256 -12.00 -1.17 -16.97
C GLU A 256 -12.26 -1.79 -15.60
N LEU A 257 -11.93 -1.06 -14.52
CA LEU A 257 -11.96 -1.54 -13.15
C LEU A 257 -12.98 -0.79 -12.28
N ILE A 258 -13.89 -0.02 -12.87
CA ILE A 258 -14.90 0.76 -12.14
C ILE A 258 -15.69 -0.13 -11.16
N ASP A 259 -15.83 -1.40 -11.49
CA ASP A 259 -16.53 -2.40 -10.70
C ASP A 259 -15.52 -3.28 -9.95
N GLY A 260 -15.12 -2.86 -8.74
CA GLY A 260 -14.17 -3.60 -7.91
C GLY A 260 -12.72 -3.15 -8.07
N LEU A 261 -12.52 -1.84 -8.11
CA LEU A 261 -11.19 -1.22 -8.15
C LEU A 261 -10.48 -1.43 -6.82
N THR A 262 -9.62 -2.45 -6.78
CA THR A 262 -8.72 -2.73 -5.66
C THR A 262 -7.27 -2.53 -6.10
N ILE A 263 -6.35 -2.35 -5.14
CA ILE A 263 -4.91 -2.27 -5.44
C ILE A 263 -4.47 -3.55 -6.18
N GLU A 264 -4.92 -4.73 -5.71
CA GLU A 264 -4.60 -6.01 -6.32
C GLU A 264 -5.10 -6.12 -7.78
N SER A 265 -6.36 -5.70 -8.05
CA SER A 265 -6.91 -5.76 -9.41
C SER A 265 -6.23 -4.77 -10.35
N LEU A 266 -5.95 -3.55 -9.88
CA LEU A 266 -5.27 -2.53 -10.66
C LEU A 266 -3.83 -2.91 -10.99
N ALA A 267 -3.08 -3.39 -9.99
CA ALA A 267 -1.71 -3.86 -10.20
C ALA A 267 -1.65 -5.01 -11.20
N ARG A 268 -2.55 -6.00 -11.08
CA ARG A 268 -2.66 -7.12 -12.01
C ARG A 268 -2.91 -6.65 -13.44
N THR A 269 -3.89 -5.77 -13.65
CA THR A 269 -4.23 -5.27 -15.01
C THR A 269 -3.08 -4.47 -15.61
N ILE A 270 -2.36 -3.68 -14.81
CA ILE A 270 -1.15 -2.97 -15.27
C ILE A 270 -0.08 -3.99 -15.71
N VAL A 271 0.18 -5.00 -14.88
CA VAL A 271 1.16 -6.04 -15.17
C VAL A 271 0.81 -6.81 -16.44
N ASP A 272 -0.44 -7.26 -16.59
CA ASP A 272 -0.89 -8.04 -17.74
C ASP A 272 -0.71 -7.25 -19.06
N ARG A 273 -0.97 -5.94 -19.05
CA ARG A 273 -0.78 -5.07 -20.23
C ARG A 273 0.69 -4.81 -20.58
N GLU A 274 1.52 -4.70 -19.59
CA GLU A 274 2.92 -4.32 -19.77
C GLU A 274 3.86 -5.53 -19.89
N SER A 275 3.44 -6.73 -19.45
CA SER A 275 4.28 -7.93 -19.44
C SER A 275 4.82 -8.30 -20.84
N GLU A 276 4.08 -7.99 -21.91
CA GLU A 276 4.55 -8.21 -23.27
C GLU A 276 5.74 -7.35 -23.66
N ARG A 277 5.84 -6.15 -23.08
CA ARG A 277 6.94 -5.20 -23.37
C ARG A 277 8.26 -5.58 -22.68
N PHE A 278 8.20 -6.36 -21.60
CA PHE A 278 9.35 -6.74 -20.79
C PHE A 278 9.83 -8.19 -21.00
N ARG A 279 9.49 -8.84 -22.13
CA ARG A 279 9.83 -10.25 -22.40
C ARG A 279 11.28 -10.50 -22.80
N GLY A 280 12.09 -9.49 -23.12
CA GLY A 280 13.49 -9.64 -23.50
C GLY A 280 14.45 -9.72 -22.32
N ALA A 281 15.61 -10.35 -22.49
CA ALA A 281 16.66 -10.37 -21.48
C ALA A 281 17.14 -8.95 -21.11
N ILE A 282 17.15 -8.04 -22.09
CA ILE A 282 17.43 -6.62 -21.95
C ILE A 282 16.34 -5.84 -22.67
N THR A 283 15.68 -4.94 -21.94
CA THR A 283 14.52 -4.19 -22.45
C THR A 283 14.82 -2.69 -22.39
N PRO A 284 14.64 -1.93 -23.47
CA PRO A 284 14.75 -0.49 -23.45
C PRO A 284 13.59 0.12 -22.67
N VAL A 285 13.90 0.80 -21.56
CA VAL A 285 12.94 1.57 -20.75
C VAL A 285 12.84 2.99 -21.29
N GLN A 286 14.00 3.55 -21.69
CA GLN A 286 14.13 4.85 -22.31
C GLN A 286 15.19 4.74 -23.41
N SER A 287 14.77 4.99 -24.65
CA SER A 287 15.63 4.82 -25.83
C SER A 287 16.29 6.13 -26.31
N GLY A 288 15.78 7.29 -25.85
CA GLY A 288 16.27 8.60 -26.25
C GLY A 288 17.63 8.95 -25.63
N GLY A 289 18.31 9.95 -26.26
CA GLY A 289 19.56 10.49 -25.76
C GLY A 289 20.80 10.00 -26.51
N THR A 290 21.91 10.75 -26.35
CA THR A 290 23.18 10.51 -27.06
C THR A 290 24.31 10.07 -26.14
N ARG A 291 24.07 10.07 -24.82
CA ARG A 291 25.05 9.65 -23.81
C ARG A 291 25.22 8.14 -23.76
N THR A 292 26.28 7.67 -23.14
CA THR A 292 26.52 6.23 -22.91
C THR A 292 25.33 5.59 -22.22
N PRO A 293 24.75 4.49 -22.76
CA PRO A 293 23.61 3.81 -22.17
C PRO A 293 23.88 3.27 -20.77
N PHE A 294 22.90 3.38 -19.87
CA PHE A 294 22.94 2.79 -18.55
C PHE A 294 22.17 1.48 -18.53
N TYR A 295 22.84 0.38 -18.23
CA TYR A 295 22.29 -0.97 -18.15
C TYR A 295 22.03 -1.30 -16.69
N PHE A 296 20.78 -1.53 -16.35
CA PHE A 296 20.35 -1.66 -14.97
C PHE A 296 19.67 -3.00 -14.70
N ALA A 297 20.31 -3.87 -13.92
CA ALA A 297 19.75 -5.14 -13.49
C ALA A 297 18.75 -4.90 -12.33
N HIS A 298 17.46 -5.04 -12.61
CA HIS A 298 16.47 -4.85 -11.58
C HIS A 298 16.34 -6.09 -10.69
N GLY A 299 16.29 -5.87 -9.36
CA GLY A 299 16.20 -6.94 -8.37
C GLY A 299 14.84 -7.10 -7.71
N ALA A 300 13.88 -6.25 -8.07
CA ALA A 300 12.52 -6.33 -7.55
C ALA A 300 11.70 -7.36 -8.34
N ILE A 301 11.94 -8.61 -8.07
CA ILE A 301 11.40 -9.77 -8.80
C ILE A 301 9.86 -9.80 -8.77
N ALA A 302 9.25 -9.22 -7.73
CA ALA A 302 7.80 -9.21 -7.58
C ALA A 302 7.08 -8.16 -8.44
N SER A 303 7.78 -7.14 -8.98
CA SER A 303 7.18 -5.95 -9.61
C SER A 303 7.55 -5.74 -11.08
N ASP A 304 8.05 -6.77 -11.79
CA ASP A 304 8.40 -6.75 -13.22
C ASP A 304 9.26 -5.56 -13.68
N GLY A 305 9.92 -4.85 -12.74
CA GLY A 305 10.84 -3.75 -13.04
C GLY A 305 10.18 -2.41 -13.39
N PHE A 306 8.91 -2.20 -13.12
CA PHE A 306 8.21 -0.93 -13.43
C PHE A 306 8.86 0.31 -12.81
N TYR A 307 9.42 0.20 -11.61
CA TYR A 307 10.14 1.30 -10.97
C TYR A 307 11.34 1.81 -11.82
N CYS A 308 11.86 1.00 -12.73
CA CYS A 308 12.92 1.41 -13.65
C CYS A 308 12.49 2.61 -14.52
N ARG A 309 11.19 2.78 -14.81
CA ARG A 309 10.70 3.94 -15.56
C ARG A 309 10.79 5.23 -14.77
N GLY A 310 10.39 5.20 -13.51
CA GLY A 310 10.57 6.33 -12.60
C GLY A 310 12.05 6.71 -12.45
N LEU A 311 12.90 5.71 -12.28
CA LEU A 311 14.35 5.89 -12.17
C LEU A 311 14.96 6.44 -13.46
N ALA A 312 14.59 5.91 -14.63
CA ALA A 312 15.07 6.41 -15.94
C ALA A 312 14.70 7.89 -16.15
N ARG A 313 13.45 8.28 -15.84
CA ARG A 313 13.01 9.69 -15.91
C ARG A 313 13.81 10.59 -14.97
N ALA A 314 14.05 10.14 -13.74
CA ALA A 314 14.81 10.90 -12.75
C ALA A 314 16.29 11.06 -13.11
N ILE A 315 16.88 10.09 -13.81
CA ILE A 315 18.24 10.20 -14.37
C ILE A 315 18.27 11.19 -15.55
N GLY A 316 17.19 11.28 -16.32
CA GLY A 316 17.02 12.26 -17.39
C GLY A 316 17.04 11.66 -18.81
N ALA A 317 16.37 12.36 -19.73
CA ALA A 317 16.12 11.89 -21.11
C ALA A 317 17.37 11.79 -22.00
N GLU A 318 18.48 12.42 -21.61
CA GLU A 318 19.73 12.45 -22.37
C GLU A 318 20.48 11.12 -22.40
N ARG A 319 20.12 10.18 -21.50
CA ARG A 319 20.80 8.90 -21.34
C ARG A 319 19.85 7.74 -21.61
N PRO A 320 20.11 6.88 -22.60
CA PRO A 320 19.38 5.65 -22.76
C PRO A 320 19.44 4.78 -21.50
N PHE A 321 18.30 4.24 -21.07
CA PHE A 321 18.18 3.37 -19.92
C PHE A 321 17.62 2.01 -20.35
N LEU A 322 18.39 0.95 -20.12
CA LEU A 322 18.01 -0.42 -20.48
C LEU A 322 17.93 -1.29 -19.21
N ALA A 323 16.79 -1.89 -18.99
CA ALA A 323 16.58 -2.82 -17.88
C ALA A 323 17.05 -4.23 -18.26
N ILE A 324 17.91 -4.80 -17.45
CA ILE A 324 18.33 -6.20 -17.51
C ILE A 324 17.33 -6.99 -16.66
N GLN A 325 16.57 -7.87 -17.32
CA GLN A 325 15.49 -8.63 -16.70
C GLN A 325 16.02 -9.80 -15.87
N PRO A 326 15.43 -10.11 -14.70
CA PRO A 326 15.70 -11.34 -14.00
C PRO A 326 15.33 -12.56 -14.84
N HIS A 327 15.98 -13.69 -14.56
CA HIS A 327 15.62 -14.96 -15.17
C HIS A 327 14.28 -15.47 -14.61
N GLY A 328 13.57 -16.24 -15.43
CA GLY A 328 12.34 -16.92 -15.05
C GLY A 328 11.05 -16.22 -15.49
N PHE A 329 11.13 -14.99 -16.04
CA PHE A 329 10.00 -14.34 -16.70
C PHE A 329 9.88 -14.75 -18.18
N ASP A 330 10.95 -15.30 -18.75
CA ASP A 330 11.07 -15.76 -20.12
C ASP A 330 10.88 -17.29 -20.29
N GLU A 331 10.28 -17.95 -19.30
CA GLU A 331 10.03 -19.39 -19.22
C GLU A 331 11.30 -20.28 -19.27
N ARG A 332 12.48 -19.66 -19.33
CA ARG A 332 13.75 -20.39 -19.28
C ARG A 332 14.08 -20.82 -17.86
N PRO A 333 14.86 -21.90 -17.68
CA PRO A 333 15.37 -22.31 -16.36
C PRO A 333 16.18 -21.19 -15.73
N ILE A 334 15.96 -20.96 -14.42
CA ILE A 334 16.72 -19.95 -13.68
C ILE A 334 18.09 -20.55 -13.35
N PRO A 335 19.20 -19.90 -13.76
CA PRO A 335 20.53 -20.39 -13.39
C PRO A 335 20.69 -20.44 -11.86
N PRO A 336 21.36 -21.45 -11.31
CA PRO A 336 21.41 -21.68 -9.87
C PRO A 336 22.36 -20.75 -9.09
N THR A 337 23.23 -20.00 -9.80
CA THR A 337 24.21 -19.10 -9.19
C THR A 337 24.19 -17.71 -9.80
N ILE A 338 24.59 -16.71 -9.03
CA ILE A 338 24.71 -15.33 -9.52
C ILE A 338 25.71 -15.23 -10.68
N GLU A 339 26.79 -16.02 -10.62
CA GLU A 339 27.83 -16.07 -11.66
C GLU A 339 27.25 -16.56 -13.01
N GLU A 340 26.44 -17.59 -13.00
CA GLU A 340 25.78 -18.13 -14.19
C GLU A 340 24.69 -17.17 -14.71
N MET A 341 23.91 -16.55 -13.80
CA MET A 341 22.94 -15.51 -14.16
C MET A 341 23.63 -14.32 -14.86
N ALA A 342 24.75 -13.87 -14.31
CA ALA A 342 25.51 -12.77 -14.88
C ALA A 342 26.12 -13.14 -16.26
N ALA A 343 26.63 -14.36 -16.42
CA ALA A 343 27.18 -14.83 -17.66
C ALA A 343 26.14 -14.90 -18.78
N ASP A 344 24.93 -15.37 -18.50
CA ASP A 344 23.83 -15.41 -19.46
C ASP A 344 23.41 -13.98 -19.88
N ARG A 345 23.19 -13.08 -18.91
CA ARG A 345 22.80 -11.70 -19.20
C ARG A 345 23.91 -10.90 -19.89
N LEU A 346 25.18 -11.24 -19.60
CA LEU A 346 26.32 -10.69 -20.34
C LEU A 346 26.31 -11.09 -21.81
N GLY A 347 25.94 -12.33 -22.12
CA GLY A 347 25.76 -12.77 -23.51
C GLY A 347 24.75 -11.92 -24.26
N ALA A 348 23.62 -11.61 -23.65
CA ALA A 348 22.60 -10.74 -24.20
C ALA A 348 23.09 -9.29 -24.34
N LEU A 349 23.85 -8.77 -23.38
CA LEU A 349 24.43 -7.43 -23.43
C LEU A 349 25.42 -7.28 -24.60
N LEU A 350 26.34 -8.22 -24.75
CA LEU A 350 27.34 -8.22 -25.82
C LEU A 350 26.73 -8.38 -27.22
N ALA A 351 25.63 -9.11 -27.34
CA ALA A 351 24.86 -9.19 -28.60
C ALA A 351 24.26 -7.83 -28.99
N LEU A 352 23.87 -7.02 -28.00
CA LEU A 352 23.29 -5.69 -28.21
C LEU A 352 24.38 -4.62 -28.40
N ARG A 353 25.46 -4.67 -27.61
CA ARG A 353 26.59 -3.75 -27.61
C ARG A 353 27.88 -4.54 -27.39
N PRO A 354 28.60 -4.87 -28.48
CA PRO A 354 29.81 -5.70 -28.40
C PRO A 354 30.99 -5.06 -27.66
N ASN A 355 31.10 -3.72 -27.68
CA ASN A 355 32.23 -2.99 -27.14
C ASN A 355 31.78 -1.88 -26.17
N GLY A 356 32.56 -1.70 -25.08
CA GLY A 356 32.34 -0.63 -24.11
C GLY A 356 32.58 0.80 -24.64
N PRO A 357 32.54 1.81 -23.79
CA PRO A 357 32.45 1.71 -22.34
C PRO A 357 31.05 1.29 -21.88
N TYR A 358 31.00 0.63 -20.71
CA TYR A 358 29.74 0.19 -20.09
C TYR A 358 29.49 0.93 -18.78
N LEU A 359 28.24 1.37 -18.60
CA LEU A 359 27.71 1.86 -17.34
C LEU A 359 26.72 0.81 -16.83
N LEU A 360 27.02 0.20 -15.71
CA LEU A 360 26.20 -0.86 -15.13
C LEU A 360 25.60 -0.44 -13.80
N GLY A 361 24.46 -0.96 -13.48
CA GLY A 361 23.87 -0.77 -12.16
C GLY A 361 22.89 -1.88 -11.80
N GLY A 362 22.46 -1.87 -10.54
CA GLY A 362 21.44 -2.80 -10.11
C GLY A 362 20.93 -2.53 -8.71
N PHE A 363 19.71 -3.01 -8.48
CA PHE A 363 19.00 -2.90 -7.22
C PHE A 363 18.91 -4.28 -6.55
N CYS A 364 19.16 -4.34 -5.24
CA CYS A 364 19.03 -5.57 -4.45
C CYS A 364 19.81 -6.75 -5.08
N ALA A 365 19.12 -7.84 -5.44
CA ALA A 365 19.68 -9.00 -6.11
C ALA A 365 20.30 -8.67 -7.48
N GLY A 366 19.68 -7.77 -8.21
CA GLY A 366 20.21 -7.26 -9.49
C GLY A 366 21.56 -6.60 -9.36
N GLY A 367 21.84 -5.96 -8.21
CA GLY A 367 23.15 -5.39 -7.93
C GLY A 367 24.29 -6.44 -7.92
N ALA A 368 24.03 -7.63 -7.40
CA ALA A 368 25.00 -8.72 -7.44
C ALA A 368 25.25 -9.22 -8.86
N VAL A 369 24.18 -9.33 -9.66
CA VAL A 369 24.28 -9.70 -11.09
C VAL A 369 25.07 -8.65 -11.87
N ALA A 370 24.76 -7.35 -11.69
CA ALA A 370 25.44 -6.25 -12.36
C ALA A 370 26.94 -6.19 -12.02
N LEU A 371 27.30 -6.38 -10.74
CA LEU A 371 28.69 -6.43 -10.30
C LEU A 371 29.44 -7.60 -10.95
N GLU A 372 28.81 -8.78 -11.01
CA GLU A 372 29.44 -9.95 -11.62
C GLU A 372 29.58 -9.80 -13.14
N MET A 373 28.59 -9.18 -13.82
CA MET A 373 28.70 -8.80 -15.23
C MET A 373 29.87 -7.84 -15.47
N ALA A 374 30.01 -6.81 -14.62
CA ALA A 374 31.12 -5.87 -14.70
C ALA A 374 32.48 -6.57 -14.55
N ARG A 375 32.58 -7.52 -13.61
CA ARG A 375 33.78 -8.33 -13.42
C ARG A 375 34.12 -9.17 -14.66
N LEU A 376 33.11 -9.80 -15.27
CA LEU A 376 33.29 -10.60 -16.48
C LEU A 376 33.68 -9.74 -17.69
N LEU A 377 33.16 -8.52 -17.82
CA LEU A 377 33.55 -7.56 -18.83
C LEU A 377 35.01 -7.17 -18.70
N LEU A 378 35.45 -6.81 -17.48
CA LEU A 378 36.86 -6.49 -17.24
C LEU A 378 37.82 -7.64 -17.55
N GLN A 379 37.41 -8.89 -17.26
CA GLN A 379 38.17 -10.10 -17.63
C GLN A 379 38.29 -10.30 -19.14
N ARG A 380 37.38 -9.74 -19.92
CA ARG A 380 37.42 -9.75 -21.38
C ARG A 380 38.21 -8.56 -21.95
N GLY A 381 38.73 -7.67 -21.10
CA GLY A 381 39.41 -6.46 -21.53
C GLY A 381 38.50 -5.30 -21.88
N GLU A 382 37.21 -5.44 -21.62
CA GLU A 382 36.23 -4.39 -21.86
C GLU A 382 36.28 -3.30 -20.78
N ARG A 383 35.96 -2.07 -21.15
CA ARG A 383 35.94 -0.92 -20.23
C ARG A 383 34.58 -0.81 -19.53
N VAL A 384 34.58 -0.81 -18.20
CA VAL A 384 33.43 -0.49 -17.36
C VAL A 384 33.77 0.75 -16.53
N ASP A 385 33.05 1.85 -16.79
CA ASP A 385 33.36 3.14 -16.17
C ASP A 385 32.83 3.26 -14.76
N VAL A 386 31.67 2.72 -14.50
CA VAL A 386 31.05 2.71 -13.16
C VAL A 386 30.07 1.56 -12.98
N VAL A 387 29.98 1.06 -11.75
CA VAL A 387 28.92 0.15 -11.29
C VAL A 387 28.15 0.84 -10.16
N VAL A 388 26.87 1.10 -10.40
CA VAL A 388 25.95 1.73 -9.45
C VAL A 388 25.13 0.66 -8.75
N LEU A 389 25.24 0.55 -7.43
CA LEU A 389 24.57 -0.47 -6.65
C LEU A 389 23.61 0.18 -5.64
N ILE A 390 22.34 -0.17 -5.72
CA ILE A 390 21.31 0.35 -4.85
C ILE A 390 20.88 -0.75 -3.89
N ASP A 391 21.05 -0.50 -2.60
CA ASP A 391 20.64 -1.39 -1.52
C ASP A 391 21.09 -2.85 -1.69
N ALA A 392 22.29 -3.03 -2.26
CA ALA A 392 22.90 -4.32 -2.52
C ALA A 392 23.95 -4.66 -1.45
N HIS A 393 24.01 -5.93 -1.04
CA HIS A 393 24.87 -6.38 0.06
C HIS A 393 26.04 -7.23 -0.41
N ALA A 394 27.21 -7.02 0.20
CA ALA A 394 28.40 -7.83 0.03
C ALA A 394 28.78 -8.67 1.28
N ASN A 395 27.78 -9.02 2.09
CA ASN A 395 27.99 -9.63 3.42
C ASN A 395 28.82 -10.92 3.40
N ASN A 396 28.76 -11.68 2.32
CA ASN A 396 29.49 -12.94 2.19
C ASN A 396 30.96 -12.76 1.80
N ALA A 397 31.39 -11.58 1.33
CA ALA A 397 32.76 -11.32 0.91
C ALA A 397 33.79 -11.59 2.02
N ARG A 398 33.43 -11.29 3.27
CA ARG A 398 34.26 -11.55 4.47
C ARG A 398 34.48 -13.04 4.77
N PHE A 399 33.66 -13.92 4.22
CA PHE A 399 33.77 -15.38 4.40
C PHE A 399 34.51 -16.07 3.25
N ARG A 400 35.24 -15.33 2.40
CA ARG A 400 35.96 -15.87 1.24
C ARG A 400 36.96 -16.97 1.62
N ASN A 401 37.69 -16.78 2.71
CA ASN A 401 38.63 -17.82 3.18
C ASN A 401 37.90 -19.07 3.66
N TRP A 402 36.77 -18.90 4.38
CA TRP A 402 35.92 -20.01 4.77
C TRP A 402 35.39 -20.77 3.54
N SER A 403 34.92 -20.07 2.54
CA SER A 403 34.46 -20.65 1.28
C SER A 403 35.55 -21.48 0.59
N ARG A 404 36.80 -20.99 0.57
CA ARG A 404 37.94 -21.71 0.02
C ARG A 404 38.21 -23.00 0.79
N CYS A 405 38.16 -22.96 2.12
CA CYS A 405 38.26 -24.14 2.97
C CYS A 405 37.15 -25.15 2.66
N VAL A 406 35.91 -24.70 2.58
CA VAL A 406 34.76 -25.56 2.23
C VAL A 406 34.92 -26.12 0.82
N ALA A 407 35.41 -25.36 -0.14
CA ALA A 407 35.66 -25.84 -1.50
C ALA A 407 36.73 -26.96 -1.51
N ALA A 408 37.87 -26.77 -0.81
CA ALA A 408 38.91 -27.73 -0.70
C ALA A 408 38.44 -29.04 -0.05
N VAL A 409 37.77 -28.95 1.10
CA VAL A 409 37.20 -30.12 1.80
C VAL A 409 36.16 -30.83 0.92
N SER A 410 35.30 -30.06 0.24
CA SER A 410 34.28 -30.66 -0.63
C SER A 410 34.87 -31.37 -1.85
N SER A 411 35.98 -30.86 -2.40
CA SER A 411 36.70 -31.49 -3.50
C SER A 411 37.30 -32.81 -3.07
N ILE A 412 37.98 -32.84 -1.91
CA ILE A 412 38.57 -34.05 -1.33
C ILE A 412 37.51 -35.11 -1.01
N ALA A 413 36.40 -34.64 -0.39
CA ALA A 413 35.31 -35.53 0.02
C ALA A 413 34.30 -35.83 -1.11
N ARG A 414 34.52 -35.31 -2.33
CA ARG A 414 33.63 -35.46 -3.50
C ARG A 414 32.17 -35.13 -3.18
N LEU A 415 31.94 -34.03 -2.41
CA LEU A 415 30.60 -33.64 -1.99
C LEU A 415 29.84 -33.02 -3.16
N GLU A 416 28.56 -33.37 -3.27
CA GLU A 416 27.62 -32.73 -4.17
C GLU A 416 27.47 -31.22 -3.86
N GLN A 417 27.12 -30.43 -4.86
CA GLN A 417 26.98 -28.96 -4.76
C GLN A 417 26.03 -28.55 -3.61
N THR A 418 24.91 -29.24 -3.44
CA THR A 418 23.94 -29.02 -2.35
C THR A 418 24.54 -29.24 -0.96
N LYS A 419 25.36 -30.25 -0.78
CA LYS A 419 26.06 -30.54 0.49
C LYS A 419 27.13 -29.48 0.76
N ARG A 420 27.88 -29.05 -0.28
CA ARG A 420 28.86 -27.97 -0.20
C ARG A 420 28.22 -26.67 0.25
N GLN A 421 27.09 -26.27 -0.35
CA GLN A 421 26.35 -25.07 0.01
C GLN A 421 25.82 -25.11 1.45
N ARG A 422 25.30 -26.26 1.89
CA ARG A 422 24.88 -26.50 3.29
C ARG A 422 26.04 -26.35 4.26
N LEU A 423 27.21 -26.90 3.93
CA LEU A 423 28.41 -26.79 4.76
C LEU A 423 28.88 -25.33 4.87
N PHE A 424 28.88 -24.59 3.75
CA PHE A 424 29.21 -23.18 3.73
C PHE A 424 28.26 -22.35 4.62
N ARG A 425 26.95 -22.52 4.46
CA ARG A 425 25.94 -21.79 5.24
C ARG A 425 26.04 -22.10 6.74
N ARG A 426 26.24 -23.37 7.12
CA ARG A 426 26.43 -23.76 8.53
C ARG A 426 27.64 -23.10 9.15
N GLY A 427 28.79 -23.16 8.47
CA GLY A 427 30.01 -22.53 8.97
C GLY A 427 29.92 -21.01 9.03
N ARG A 428 29.27 -20.37 8.05
CA ARG A 428 29.01 -18.93 8.07
C ARG A 428 28.18 -18.55 9.30
N ALA A 429 27.07 -19.24 9.55
CA ALA A 429 26.22 -18.97 10.71
C ALA A 429 26.98 -19.16 12.03
N PHE A 430 27.83 -20.19 12.12
CA PHE A 430 28.69 -20.41 13.29
C PHE A 430 29.70 -19.28 13.49
N LEU A 431 30.41 -18.86 12.42
CA LEU A 431 31.39 -17.78 12.48
C LEU A 431 30.75 -16.42 12.79
N GLN A 432 29.54 -16.17 12.32
CA GLN A 432 28.77 -14.98 12.68
C GLN A 432 28.40 -15.00 14.17
N ALA A 433 27.87 -16.13 14.66
CA ALA A 433 27.51 -16.29 16.07
C ALA A 433 28.74 -16.14 16.98
N PHE A 434 29.89 -16.69 16.58
CA PHE A 434 31.14 -16.59 17.32
C PHE A 434 31.65 -15.15 17.40
N ARG A 435 31.57 -14.38 16.32
CA ARG A 435 31.92 -12.95 16.32
C ARG A 435 31.00 -12.11 17.20
N HIS A 436 29.71 -12.38 17.22
CA HIS A 436 28.77 -11.71 18.15
C HIS A 436 29.09 -12.06 19.61
N ALA A 437 29.59 -13.28 19.83
CA ALA A 437 29.94 -13.78 21.16
C ALA A 437 31.37 -13.41 21.61
N SER A 438 32.24 -12.96 20.69
CA SER A 438 33.64 -12.63 21.03
C SER A 438 33.78 -11.37 21.90
N GLY A 439 32.70 -10.60 22.12
CA GLY A 439 32.60 -9.55 23.14
C GLY A 439 32.07 -10.03 24.50
N LEU A 440 31.69 -11.31 24.60
CA LEU A 440 31.10 -11.93 25.78
C LEU A 440 32.14 -12.87 26.44
N GLY A 441 32.09 -13.02 27.76
CA GLY A 441 32.96 -13.97 28.47
C GLY A 441 32.65 -15.43 28.05
N VAL A 442 33.65 -16.32 28.18
CA VAL A 442 33.58 -17.74 27.74
C VAL A 442 32.31 -18.45 28.24
N ALA A 443 31.89 -18.17 29.50
CA ALA A 443 30.67 -18.74 30.07
C ALA A 443 29.37 -18.28 29.38
N GLU A 444 29.35 -17.06 28.87
CA GLU A 444 28.19 -16.51 28.12
C GLU A 444 28.16 -17.04 26.70
N VAL A 445 29.32 -17.26 26.06
CA VAL A 445 29.44 -17.89 24.74
C VAL A 445 28.91 -19.33 24.78
N VAL A 446 29.29 -20.10 25.79
CA VAL A 446 28.80 -21.49 26.00
C VAL A 446 27.30 -21.48 26.26
N ARG A 447 26.80 -20.53 27.07
CA ARG A 447 25.37 -20.40 27.38
C ARG A 447 24.56 -19.93 26.18
N PHE A 448 25.12 -19.06 25.32
CA PHE A 448 24.52 -18.58 24.07
C PHE A 448 24.40 -19.70 23.03
N VAL A 449 25.46 -20.48 22.84
CA VAL A 449 25.48 -21.65 21.92
C VAL A 449 24.55 -22.75 22.42
N ALA A 450 24.50 -23.00 23.72
CA ALA A 450 23.65 -24.04 24.33
C ALA A 450 22.15 -23.63 24.38
N LYS A 451 21.82 -22.35 24.54
CA LYS A 451 20.45 -21.86 24.68
C LYS A 451 19.73 -21.57 23.35
N LYS A 452 20.46 -21.36 22.24
CA LYS A 452 19.85 -21.16 20.93
C LYS A 452 20.15 -22.36 20.03
N PRO A 453 19.25 -23.34 19.95
CA PRO A 453 19.39 -24.39 18.94
C PRO A 453 19.51 -23.74 17.56
N TYR A 454 20.35 -24.33 16.72
CA TYR A 454 20.70 -23.87 15.36
C TYR A 454 19.52 -23.30 14.54
N HIS A 455 18.32 -23.87 14.73
CA HIS A 455 17.09 -23.39 14.10
C HIS A 455 16.62 -21.97 14.55
N ALA A 456 17.02 -21.51 15.74
CA ALA A 456 16.67 -20.18 16.22
C ALA A 456 17.62 -19.09 15.68
N LEU A 457 18.88 -19.44 15.43
CA LEU A 457 19.86 -18.55 14.75
C LEU A 457 19.51 -18.39 13.25
N ALA A 458 19.06 -19.46 12.61
CA ALA A 458 18.54 -19.43 11.25
C ALA A 458 17.17 -18.70 11.15
N LYS A 459 16.40 -18.60 12.25
CA LYS A 459 15.12 -17.89 12.29
C LYS A 459 15.28 -16.37 12.46
N SER A 460 16.36 -15.87 13.03
CA SER A 460 16.56 -14.41 13.19
C SER A 460 16.89 -13.69 11.85
N GLU A 461 17.38 -14.42 10.86
CA GLU A 461 17.51 -13.94 9.47
C GLU A 461 16.22 -14.18 8.64
N ARG A 462 15.24 -14.93 9.19
CA ARG A 462 13.98 -15.30 8.55
C ARG A 462 12.82 -14.40 8.97
N THR A 463 12.98 -13.11 9.01
CA THR A 463 11.85 -12.17 8.84
C THR A 463 11.60 -11.92 7.35
N VAL A 464 11.73 -12.96 6.55
CA VAL A 464 11.21 -12.96 5.21
C VAL A 464 9.84 -13.66 5.30
N ASN A 465 8.78 -12.95 4.95
CA ASN A 465 7.44 -13.53 4.81
C ASN A 465 7.53 -14.77 3.90
N LEU A 466 7.61 -15.96 4.51
CA LEU A 466 7.45 -17.19 3.74
C LEU A 466 6.04 -17.17 3.14
N PRO A 467 5.91 -17.48 1.85
CA PRO A 467 4.61 -17.58 1.23
C PRO A 467 3.71 -18.58 1.97
N PRO A 468 2.39 -18.38 1.95
CA PRO A 468 1.44 -19.30 2.57
C PRO A 468 1.61 -20.72 2.05
N ARG A 469 1.27 -21.73 2.86
CA ARG A 469 1.34 -23.15 2.50
C ARG A 469 0.44 -23.43 1.29
N GLY A 470 1.04 -23.52 0.10
CA GLY A 470 0.36 -23.80 -1.16
C GLY A 470 1.37 -23.97 -2.31
N PRO A 471 0.94 -24.35 -3.53
CA PRO A 471 1.82 -24.35 -4.70
C PRO A 471 2.31 -22.92 -4.96
N LEU A 472 3.65 -22.78 -5.09
CA LEU A 472 4.29 -21.49 -5.33
C LEU A 472 3.92 -20.96 -6.72
N ASP A 473 3.56 -19.70 -6.81
CA ASP A 473 3.43 -19.01 -8.08
C ASP A 473 4.80 -18.79 -8.76
N GLN A 474 4.79 -18.33 -10.01
CA GLN A 474 6.03 -18.11 -10.77
C GLN A 474 6.95 -17.09 -10.10
N ARG A 475 6.42 -15.99 -9.58
CA ARG A 475 7.20 -14.92 -8.93
C ARG A 475 7.84 -15.39 -7.63
N GLN A 476 7.11 -16.16 -6.85
CA GLN A 476 7.63 -16.77 -5.62
C GLN A 476 8.78 -17.74 -5.91
N ARG A 477 8.67 -18.55 -6.99
CA ARG A 477 9.76 -19.44 -7.42
C ARG A 477 10.99 -18.66 -7.85
N ILE A 478 10.83 -17.59 -8.66
CA ILE A 478 11.94 -16.73 -9.08
C ILE A 478 12.60 -16.10 -7.85
N TRP A 479 11.79 -15.53 -6.94
CA TRP A 479 12.29 -14.90 -5.72
C TRP A 479 13.13 -15.88 -4.86
N LEU A 480 12.62 -17.09 -4.65
CA LEU A 480 13.33 -18.12 -3.88
C LEU A 480 14.67 -18.52 -4.55
N SER A 481 14.69 -18.66 -5.87
CA SER A 481 15.90 -19.01 -6.62
C SER A 481 16.97 -17.92 -6.50
N TYR A 482 16.58 -16.64 -6.65
CA TYR A 482 17.51 -15.52 -6.47
C TYR A 482 17.99 -15.39 -5.03
N HIS A 483 17.10 -15.59 -4.07
CA HIS A 483 17.47 -15.55 -2.65
C HIS A 483 18.49 -16.67 -2.31
N GLU A 484 18.26 -17.88 -2.78
CA GLU A 484 19.18 -18.99 -2.58
C GLU A 484 20.53 -18.75 -3.27
N ALA A 485 20.53 -18.20 -4.49
CA ALA A 485 21.75 -17.84 -5.20
C ALA A 485 22.56 -16.79 -4.43
N LEU A 486 21.90 -15.73 -3.93
CA LEU A 486 22.52 -14.66 -3.14
C LEU A 486 23.09 -15.16 -1.80
N GLU A 487 22.40 -16.07 -1.12
CA GLU A 487 22.91 -16.65 0.13
C GLU A 487 24.25 -17.38 -0.05
N ASN A 488 24.49 -17.92 -1.23
CA ASN A 488 25.70 -18.65 -1.56
C ASN A 488 26.74 -17.82 -2.33
N TYR A 489 26.34 -16.66 -2.87
CA TYR A 489 27.21 -15.79 -3.66
C TYR A 489 28.28 -15.13 -2.80
N ILE A 490 29.54 -15.18 -3.26
CA ILE A 490 30.68 -14.54 -2.63
C ILE A 490 31.33 -13.62 -3.65
N PRO A 491 31.06 -12.31 -3.57
CA PRO A 491 31.61 -11.37 -4.54
C PRO A 491 33.14 -11.49 -4.61
N ALA A 492 33.65 -11.63 -5.82
CA ALA A 492 35.10 -11.57 -6.05
C ALA A 492 35.61 -10.12 -5.92
N ARG A 493 36.92 -9.93 -5.87
CA ARG A 493 37.50 -8.57 -5.95
C ARG A 493 37.18 -7.94 -7.29
N TYR A 494 36.78 -6.66 -7.23
CA TYR A 494 36.46 -5.83 -8.36
C TYR A 494 37.30 -4.55 -8.32
N PRO A 495 38.20 -4.33 -9.28
CA PRO A 495 39.13 -3.19 -9.26
C PRO A 495 38.50 -1.90 -9.82
N GLY A 496 37.33 -1.95 -10.46
CA GLY A 496 36.67 -0.82 -11.07
C GLY A 496 35.97 0.08 -10.05
N ARG A 497 35.47 1.23 -10.53
CA ARG A 497 34.70 2.19 -9.73
C ARG A 497 33.32 1.64 -9.36
N VAL A 498 33.00 1.71 -8.07
CA VAL A 498 31.67 1.32 -7.53
C VAL A 498 31.08 2.50 -6.78
N VAL A 499 29.79 2.76 -7.01
CA VAL A 499 29.00 3.74 -6.25
C VAL A 499 27.87 3.00 -5.56
N LEU A 500 27.80 3.13 -4.25
CA LEU A 500 26.82 2.45 -3.40
C LEU A 500 25.78 3.44 -2.91
N PHE A 501 24.53 3.16 -3.15
CA PHE A 501 23.39 3.86 -2.57
C PHE A 501 22.77 2.98 -1.48
N ARG A 502 22.67 3.52 -0.27
CA ARG A 502 22.26 2.80 0.93
C ARG A 502 21.07 3.48 1.60
N THR A 503 20.03 2.72 1.93
CA THR A 503 18.89 3.24 2.69
C THR A 503 19.24 3.43 4.18
N ALA A 504 18.63 4.42 4.83
CA ALA A 504 18.79 4.69 6.25
C ALA A 504 18.36 3.51 7.13
N HIS A 505 17.35 2.77 6.71
CA HIS A 505 16.84 1.60 7.45
C HIS A 505 17.85 0.43 7.56
N LEU A 506 18.79 0.33 6.63
CA LEU A 506 19.89 -0.65 6.71
C LEU A 506 20.88 -0.35 7.84
N ASP A 507 21.08 0.94 8.18
CA ASP A 507 21.93 1.35 9.30
C ASP A 507 21.35 0.97 10.65
N GLU A 508 20.02 1.04 10.80
CA GLU A 508 19.34 0.68 12.03
C GLU A 508 19.41 -0.83 12.31
N ARG A 509 19.35 -1.66 11.26
CA ARG A 509 19.39 -3.12 11.38
C ARG A 509 20.79 -3.72 11.54
N ALA A 510 21.81 -3.06 11.00
CA ALA A 510 23.20 -3.51 11.05
C ALA A 510 24.19 -2.32 11.08
N PRO A 511 24.23 -1.54 12.17
CA PRO A 511 25.10 -0.39 12.27
C PRO A 511 26.57 -0.77 12.01
N GLY A 512 27.20 -0.15 11.03
CA GLY A 512 28.63 -0.30 10.73
C GLY A 512 29.07 -1.51 9.89
N ASP A 513 28.18 -2.44 9.52
CA ASP A 513 28.57 -3.68 8.82
C ASP A 513 28.39 -3.64 7.28
N PHE A 514 27.61 -2.68 6.75
CA PHE A 514 27.38 -2.55 5.30
C PHE A 514 28.66 -2.27 4.52
N ALA A 515 29.40 -1.24 4.92
CA ALA A 515 30.67 -0.87 4.28
C ALA A 515 31.76 -1.93 4.52
N ALA A 516 31.71 -2.66 5.63
CA ALA A 516 32.71 -3.69 5.96
C ALA A 516 32.70 -4.84 4.96
N GLY A 517 31.55 -5.25 4.43
CA GLY A 517 31.45 -6.25 3.36
C GLY A 517 32.12 -5.77 2.06
N TRP A 518 31.84 -4.52 1.69
CA TRP A 518 32.33 -3.92 0.44
C TRP A 518 33.84 -3.68 0.42
N ARG A 519 34.48 -3.38 1.57
CA ARG A 519 35.96 -3.30 1.69
C ARG A 519 36.69 -4.59 1.30
N HIS A 520 36.01 -5.70 1.32
CA HIS A 520 36.55 -7.00 0.85
C HIS A 520 36.35 -7.20 -0.66
N VAL A 521 35.53 -6.37 -1.31
CA VAL A 521 35.21 -6.45 -2.74
C VAL A 521 35.93 -5.38 -3.53
N CYS A 522 35.87 -4.12 -3.10
CA CYS A 522 36.41 -2.96 -3.79
C CYS A 522 37.49 -2.29 -2.93
N ASP A 523 38.54 -1.82 -3.56
CA ASP A 523 39.60 -1.04 -2.89
C ASP A 523 39.14 0.40 -2.65
N THR A 524 38.37 0.97 -3.60
CA THR A 524 37.75 2.30 -3.52
C THR A 524 36.28 2.20 -3.93
N PHE A 525 35.40 2.85 -3.16
CA PHE A 525 33.98 2.96 -3.50
C PHE A 525 33.36 4.18 -2.80
N ASP A 526 32.43 4.82 -3.47
CA ASP A 526 31.65 5.93 -2.93
C ASP A 526 30.38 5.39 -2.27
N VAL A 527 29.99 5.94 -1.11
CA VAL A 527 28.76 5.55 -0.40
C VAL A 527 27.87 6.76 -0.21
N HIS A 528 26.66 6.69 -0.71
CA HIS A 528 25.63 7.72 -0.56
C HIS A 528 24.47 7.18 0.26
N ALA A 529 24.06 7.92 1.28
CA ALA A 529 22.82 7.63 2.01
C ALA A 529 21.64 8.17 1.19
N ILE A 530 20.57 7.39 1.14
CA ILE A 530 19.30 7.77 0.52
C ILE A 530 18.17 7.65 1.52
N ALA A 531 17.17 8.51 1.37
CA ALA A 531 15.97 8.49 2.21
C ALA A 531 15.13 7.22 1.99
N GLY A 532 14.34 6.86 3.00
CA GLY A 532 13.41 5.75 2.96
C GLY A 532 14.03 4.39 3.29
N ASP A 533 13.27 3.36 2.98
CA ASP A 533 13.63 1.95 3.13
C ASP A 533 13.91 1.27 1.78
N HIS A 534 14.10 -0.06 1.82
CA HIS A 534 14.37 -0.88 0.63
C HIS A 534 13.34 -0.73 -0.51
N ARG A 535 12.10 -0.40 -0.20
CA ARG A 535 11.03 -0.23 -1.19
C ARG A 535 10.85 1.24 -1.58
N THR A 536 10.82 2.11 -0.59
CA THR A 536 10.52 3.54 -0.79
C THR A 536 11.65 4.30 -1.44
N CYS A 537 12.90 3.83 -1.39
CA CYS A 537 14.04 4.48 -2.05
C CYS A 537 13.91 4.54 -3.58
N VAL A 538 13.33 3.51 -4.20
CA VAL A 538 13.11 3.43 -5.66
C VAL A 538 11.68 3.85 -6.08
N THR A 539 10.85 4.27 -5.13
CA THR A 539 9.47 4.73 -5.35
C THR A 539 9.28 6.16 -4.90
N ARG A 540 9.02 6.41 -3.61
CA ARG A 540 8.81 7.77 -3.04
C ARG A 540 10.02 8.69 -3.19
N HIS A 541 11.23 8.15 -3.07
CA HIS A 541 12.49 8.91 -3.11
C HIS A 541 13.23 8.79 -4.45
N VAL A 542 12.55 8.29 -5.50
CA VAL A 542 13.15 8.03 -6.80
C VAL A 542 13.74 9.28 -7.45
N ALA A 543 13.19 10.46 -7.23
CA ALA A 543 13.69 11.71 -7.79
C ALA A 543 15.07 12.08 -7.21
N GLU A 544 15.24 12.00 -5.89
CA GLU A 544 16.51 12.22 -5.20
C GLU A 544 17.54 11.16 -5.60
N LEU A 545 17.15 9.89 -5.57
CA LEU A 545 18.01 8.79 -5.99
C LEU A 545 18.48 8.96 -7.44
N GLY A 546 17.58 9.30 -8.36
CA GLY A 546 17.88 9.48 -9.77
C GLY A 546 18.84 10.65 -10.03
N ALA A 547 18.66 11.76 -9.32
CA ALA A 547 19.58 12.91 -9.40
C ALA A 547 21.01 12.54 -8.93
N ASN A 548 21.11 11.80 -7.84
CA ASN A 548 22.41 11.33 -7.32
C ASN A 548 23.09 10.31 -8.26
N ILE A 549 22.30 9.38 -8.83
CA ILE A 549 22.80 8.45 -9.84
C ILE A 549 23.27 9.20 -11.08
N LYS A 550 22.49 10.16 -11.58
CA LYS A 550 22.87 11.01 -12.71
C LYS A 550 24.23 11.65 -12.50
N SER A 551 24.43 12.28 -11.34
CA SER A 551 25.73 12.90 -10.99
C SER A 551 26.89 11.89 -11.03
N SER A 552 26.65 10.66 -10.54
CA SER A 552 27.66 9.58 -10.56
C SER A 552 27.98 9.08 -11.96
N LEU A 553 26.96 9.01 -12.84
CA LEU A 553 27.11 8.61 -14.25
C LEU A 553 27.75 9.70 -15.09
N ASP A 554 27.39 10.97 -14.87
CA ASP A 554 27.93 12.13 -15.60
C ASP A 554 29.42 12.37 -15.29
N GLY A 555 29.88 11.95 -14.11
CA GLY A 555 31.32 11.96 -13.77
C GLY A 555 32.09 10.76 -14.33
N ALA A 556 31.46 9.88 -15.07
CA ALA A 556 32.08 8.71 -15.70
C ALA A 556 32.12 8.81 -17.24
N ASP A 557 31.30 9.69 -17.87
CA ASP A 557 31.41 10.06 -19.30
C ASP A 557 32.63 10.96 -19.50
#